data_60c9e99f66373cea8bde5cf37cbc8e01
#
_entry.id   60c9e99f66373cea8bde5cf37cbc8e01
#
_cell.length_a   1.000
_cell.length_b   1.000
_cell.length_c   1.000
_cell.angle_alpha   90.00
_cell.angle_beta   90.00
_cell.angle_gamma   90.00
#
_symmetry.space_group_name_H-M   'P 1'
#
loop_
_entity.id
_entity.type
_entity.pdbx_description
1 polymer ?
#
loop_
_entity_poly.entity_id
_entity_poly.type
_entity_poly.pdbx_seq_one_letter_code
_entity_poly.pdbx_strand_id
1 'polypeptide(L)'
;TRKESSAASDVYKRQAIARFNDEGSEHLLEIWTGTQDPWAMKRFAAMHTGLDEKAIVIYPQRMGGGFGGREHYEVEYDAVCLTAAIGRPVKVQWTRRDEFMAARNRPASAHRIRIATDDTGKLSDWWHAYISGHVIFARDRLPGWLLPVARLAGDDGVVRGANPAYAAPHQRVEYKDVDFPVDLGVWRSLNAAPSLFAIESAMDELALQLGEDPVEYKISQMKGELPRLKACLERVRDMAKRRPLPQSEGYGRGFACGIYEGRCFVAVSADVHVDREKEQITVEHMCCAQDVGMAVNPDQLSAQMESNMAWSVGMALLEQLEVGDDDIKSSNFDNYPIVRMAEMPSVDTAVIDQPAIPPAGAGEVALIAGPPAIANAIRRATGVRALKLPISFADIE
;
A
#
# COMPACT_ATOMS: atom_id res chain seq x y z
N THR A 1 19.24 -15.21 -0.41
CA THR A 1 19.86 -14.49 0.72
C THR A 1 19.44 -13.02 0.83
N ARG A 2 18.95 -12.35 -0.23
CA ARG A 2 18.46 -10.95 -0.17
C ARG A 2 16.97 -10.81 0.18
N LYS A 3 16.18 -11.88 0.03
CA LYS A 3 14.71 -11.84 0.24
C LYS A 3 14.26 -12.21 1.66
N GLU A 4 15.09 -12.90 2.41
CA GLU A 4 14.84 -13.20 3.84
C GLU A 4 15.02 -11.97 4.75
N SER A 5 15.62 -10.89 4.22
CA SER A 5 15.98 -9.72 5.03
C SER A 5 14.79 -8.81 5.39
N SER A 6 13.63 -8.87 4.70
CA SER A 6 12.55 -7.93 5.00
C SER A 6 11.84 -8.25 6.33
N ALA A 7 11.43 -9.49 6.54
CA ALA A 7 10.80 -9.90 7.79
C ALA A 7 11.78 -9.90 8.98
N ALA A 8 13.01 -10.40 8.78
CA ALA A 8 14.03 -10.38 9.82
C ALA A 8 14.49 -8.95 10.17
N SER A 9 14.55 -8.05 9.19
CA SER A 9 14.91 -6.65 9.45
C SER A 9 13.83 -5.89 10.22
N ASP A 10 12.56 -6.32 10.16
CA ASP A 10 11.48 -5.69 10.93
C ASP A 10 11.59 -5.95 12.43
N VAL A 11 12.12 -7.10 12.86
CA VAL A 11 12.39 -7.38 14.28
C VAL A 11 13.38 -6.40 14.90
N TYR A 12 14.36 -5.93 14.15
CA TYR A 12 15.36 -4.97 14.63
C TYR A 12 14.98 -3.50 14.39
N LYS A 13 13.87 -3.22 13.73
CA LYS A 13 13.47 -1.86 13.35
C LYS A 13 12.74 -1.11 14.45
N ARG A 14 11.96 -1.82 15.27
CA ARG A 14 11.19 -1.21 16.36
C ARG A 14 12.01 -1.19 17.65
N GLN A 15 13.04 -0.33 17.65
CA GLN A 15 13.86 -0.07 18.82
C GLN A 15 14.27 1.41 18.87
N ALA A 16 14.40 1.93 20.08
CA ALA A 16 14.89 3.26 20.34
C ALA A 16 15.72 3.29 21.63
N ILE A 17 16.66 4.22 21.70
CA ILE A 17 17.38 4.58 22.92
C ILE A 17 17.05 6.03 23.20
N ALA A 18 16.71 6.37 24.42
CA ALA A 18 16.56 7.75 24.86
C ALA A 18 17.49 8.04 26.05
N ARG A 19 17.97 9.28 26.12
CA ARG A 19 18.79 9.79 27.23
C ARG A 19 18.40 11.24 27.52
N PHE A 20 18.10 11.53 28.78
CA PHE A 20 18.07 12.93 29.26
C PHE A 20 19.45 13.32 29.80
N ASN A 21 19.90 14.50 29.51
CA ASN A 21 21.14 15.09 29.96
C ASN A 21 20.85 16.16 31.04
N ASP A 22 21.90 16.53 31.78
CA ASP A 22 21.81 17.54 32.83
C ASP A 22 21.49 18.94 32.25
N GLU A 23 20.88 19.79 33.11
CA GLU A 23 20.66 21.19 32.77
C GLU A 23 21.99 21.89 32.39
N GLY A 24 21.97 22.63 31.26
CA GLY A 24 23.16 23.25 30.71
C GLY A 24 23.87 22.46 29.62
N SER A 25 23.46 21.24 29.34
CA SER A 25 23.90 20.50 28.16
C SER A 25 23.37 21.11 26.87
N GLU A 26 24.10 21.00 25.78
CA GLU A 26 23.69 21.48 24.46
C GLU A 26 22.31 20.88 24.05
N HIS A 27 22.12 19.60 24.35
CA HIS A 27 20.85 18.91 24.15
C HIS A 27 20.39 18.27 25.46
N LEU A 28 19.14 18.52 25.86
CA LEU A 28 18.53 17.95 27.06
C LEU A 28 17.98 16.56 26.83
N LEU A 29 17.56 16.24 25.59
CA LEU A 29 17.07 14.94 25.20
C LEU A 29 17.74 14.47 23.91
N GLU A 30 18.28 13.28 23.95
CA GLU A 30 18.88 12.59 22.82
C GLU A 30 18.17 11.29 22.55
N ILE A 31 17.83 11.03 21.27
CA ILE A 31 17.12 9.82 20.84
C ILE A 31 17.88 9.18 19.66
N TRP A 32 18.25 7.91 19.80
CA TRP A 32 18.82 7.09 18.72
C TRP A 32 17.76 6.12 18.24
N THR A 33 17.36 6.24 16.97
CA THR A 33 16.33 5.39 16.39
C THR A 33 16.42 5.31 14.87
N GLY A 34 15.88 4.23 14.29
CA GLY A 34 15.65 4.14 12.86
C GLY A 34 14.32 4.83 12.53
N THR A 35 14.34 5.97 11.87
CA THR A 35 13.14 6.74 11.49
C THR A 35 13.17 7.18 10.04
N GLN A 36 11.99 7.29 9.41
CA GLN A 36 11.80 7.86 8.08
C GLN A 36 11.71 9.39 8.12
N ASP A 37 11.28 9.96 9.26
CA ASP A 37 11.16 11.41 9.45
C ASP A 37 11.71 11.86 10.81
N PRO A 38 13.03 12.15 10.89
CA PRO A 38 13.65 12.62 12.14
C PRO A 38 13.12 14.00 12.59
N TRP A 39 12.64 14.81 11.68
CA TRP A 39 12.07 16.12 12.03
C TRP A 39 10.69 16.00 12.67
N ALA A 40 9.79 15.17 12.12
CA ALA A 40 8.52 14.88 12.78
C ALA A 40 8.75 14.21 14.13
N MET A 41 9.69 13.26 14.23
CA MET A 41 10.09 12.62 15.47
C MET A 41 10.50 13.64 16.54
N LYS A 42 11.31 14.63 16.16
CA LYS A 42 11.74 15.72 17.04
C LYS A 42 10.56 16.55 17.55
N ARG A 43 9.61 16.92 16.67
CA ARG A 43 8.37 17.64 17.05
C ARG A 43 7.51 16.82 18.00
N PHE A 44 7.35 15.52 17.77
CA PHE A 44 6.60 14.64 18.66
C PHE A 44 7.25 14.54 20.04
N ALA A 45 8.58 14.39 20.09
CA ALA A 45 9.30 14.39 21.35
C ALA A 45 9.12 15.70 22.12
N ALA A 46 9.19 16.85 21.43
CA ALA A 46 8.93 18.16 22.03
C ALA A 46 7.51 18.28 22.60
N MET A 47 6.51 17.86 21.84
CA MET A 47 5.10 17.85 22.27
C MET A 47 4.87 17.04 23.54
N HIS A 48 5.49 15.88 23.66
CA HIS A 48 5.27 14.95 24.78
C HIS A 48 6.10 15.31 26.02
N THR A 49 7.28 15.92 25.83
CA THR A 49 8.17 16.28 26.95
C THR A 49 8.02 17.72 27.44
N GLY A 50 7.41 18.59 26.61
CA GLY A 50 7.36 20.04 26.87
C GLY A 50 8.70 20.77 26.65
N LEU A 51 9.74 20.07 26.15
CA LEU A 51 11.03 20.66 25.82
C LEU A 51 10.94 21.50 24.53
N ASP A 52 11.80 22.52 24.42
CA ASP A 52 12.03 23.20 23.14
C ASP A 52 12.66 22.23 22.14
N GLU A 53 12.20 22.27 20.88
CA GLU A 53 12.78 21.40 19.83
C GLU A 53 14.30 21.55 19.70
N LYS A 54 14.87 22.73 19.97
CA LYS A 54 16.31 22.98 19.94
C LYS A 54 17.08 22.19 21.00
N ALA A 55 16.42 21.86 22.11
CA ALA A 55 17.00 21.06 23.19
C ALA A 55 16.92 19.55 22.92
N ILE A 56 16.34 19.13 21.80
CA ILE A 56 16.19 17.73 21.42
C ILE A 56 17.03 17.43 20.18
N VAL A 57 17.74 16.29 20.19
CA VAL A 57 18.44 15.79 19.01
C VAL A 57 18.01 14.36 18.70
N ILE A 58 17.77 14.09 17.43
CA ILE A 58 17.52 12.75 16.92
C ILE A 58 18.76 12.29 16.15
N TYR A 59 19.28 11.13 16.51
CA TYR A 59 20.37 10.46 15.80
C TYR A 59 19.78 9.34 14.93
N PRO A 60 19.50 9.59 13.63
CA PRO A 60 18.93 8.57 12.75
C PRO A 60 19.89 7.38 12.59
N GLN A 61 19.37 6.20 12.84
CA GLN A 61 20.10 4.95 12.69
C GLN A 61 19.73 4.27 11.35
N ARG A 62 20.61 3.42 10.84
CA ARG A 62 20.33 2.65 9.62
C ARG A 62 19.11 1.75 9.83
N MET A 63 18.23 1.74 8.83
CA MET A 63 17.04 0.88 8.77
C MET A 63 17.18 -0.11 7.63
N GLY A 64 16.62 -1.31 7.81
CA GLY A 64 16.44 -2.28 6.72
C GLY A 64 15.23 -1.95 5.83
N GLY A 65 14.42 -0.98 6.18
CA GLY A 65 13.22 -0.48 5.52
C GLY A 65 12.29 0.18 6.53
N GLY A 66 11.33 0.95 6.07
CA GLY A 66 10.36 1.63 6.94
C GLY A 66 8.92 1.38 6.52
N PHE A 67 8.65 1.42 5.20
CA PHE A 67 7.36 1.13 4.57
C PHE A 67 6.17 1.94 5.12
N GLY A 68 6.45 3.13 5.69
CA GLY A 68 5.48 3.97 6.39
C GLY A 68 5.47 3.76 7.91
N GLY A 69 5.67 2.54 8.40
CA GLY A 69 5.62 2.23 9.82
C GLY A 69 6.68 2.92 10.68
N ARG A 70 7.74 3.50 10.07
CA ARG A 70 8.78 4.25 10.79
C ARG A 70 8.62 5.77 10.68
N GLU A 71 7.44 6.23 10.30
CA GLU A 71 7.01 7.63 10.39
C GLU A 71 6.28 7.94 11.72
N HIS A 72 5.98 6.91 12.51
CA HIS A 72 5.29 7.01 13.80
C HIS A 72 6.28 7.01 14.95
N TYR A 73 5.84 7.51 16.12
CA TYR A 73 6.66 7.78 17.30
C TYR A 73 6.34 6.83 18.48
N GLU A 74 6.11 5.56 18.21
CA GLU A 74 5.59 4.64 19.24
C GLU A 74 6.70 4.13 20.18
N VAL A 75 7.68 3.39 19.66
CA VAL A 75 8.78 2.83 20.47
C VAL A 75 9.70 3.92 21.03
N GLU A 76 9.80 5.04 20.35
CA GLU A 76 10.54 6.21 20.80
C GLU A 76 9.84 6.87 22.00
N TYR A 77 8.51 6.96 21.96
CA TYR A 77 7.69 7.44 23.08
C TYR A 77 7.92 6.58 24.32
N ASP A 78 7.86 5.26 24.18
CA ASP A 78 8.15 4.33 25.28
C ASP A 78 9.56 4.55 25.85
N ALA A 79 10.57 4.70 24.98
CA ALA A 79 11.95 4.92 25.40
C ALA A 79 12.09 6.23 26.17
N VAL A 80 11.45 7.31 25.72
CA VAL A 80 11.47 8.64 26.37
C VAL A 80 10.77 8.57 27.73
N CYS A 81 9.56 8.00 27.81
CA CYS A 81 8.81 7.85 29.05
C CYS A 81 9.56 7.04 30.09
N LEU A 82 10.11 5.88 29.70
CA LEU A 82 10.87 5.01 30.62
C LEU A 82 12.17 5.68 31.07
N THR A 83 12.88 6.39 30.17
CA THR A 83 14.08 7.15 30.52
C THR A 83 13.78 8.24 31.54
N ALA A 84 12.68 8.98 31.37
CA ALA A 84 12.24 9.99 32.33
C ALA A 84 11.89 9.39 33.68
N ALA A 85 11.19 8.25 33.71
CA ALA A 85 10.79 7.58 34.95
C ALA A 85 11.96 6.96 35.71
N ILE A 86 12.97 6.42 35.03
CA ILE A 86 14.10 5.71 35.64
C ILE A 86 15.26 6.66 35.95
N GLY A 87 15.36 7.83 35.31
CA GLY A 87 16.43 8.80 35.50
C GLY A 87 17.80 8.35 34.92
N ARG A 88 17.80 7.45 33.95
CA ARG A 88 19.01 6.99 33.24
C ARG A 88 18.68 6.54 31.83
N PRO A 89 19.64 6.45 30.90
CA PRO A 89 19.38 6.00 29.52
C PRO A 89 18.71 4.65 29.45
N VAL A 90 17.67 4.54 28.62
CA VAL A 90 16.91 3.31 28.41
C VAL A 90 16.88 2.96 26.93
N LYS A 91 17.13 1.69 26.61
CA LYS A 91 16.86 1.10 25.31
C LYS A 91 15.55 0.31 25.40
N VAL A 92 14.61 0.63 24.52
CA VAL A 92 13.39 -0.16 24.30
C VAL A 92 13.51 -0.90 22.97
N GLN A 93 13.10 -2.14 22.98
CA GLN A 93 12.97 -2.96 21.78
C GLN A 93 11.68 -3.76 21.87
N TRP A 94 10.78 -3.51 20.92
CA TRP A 94 9.53 -4.27 20.80
C TRP A 94 9.79 -5.68 20.29
N THR A 95 9.06 -6.64 20.81
CA THR A 95 8.96 -7.99 20.26
C THR A 95 8.02 -7.98 19.05
N ARG A 96 7.96 -9.09 18.32
CA ARG A 96 6.99 -9.23 17.22
C ARG A 96 5.54 -9.08 17.71
N ARG A 97 5.23 -9.62 18.88
CA ARG A 97 3.91 -9.49 19.48
C ARG A 97 3.58 -8.03 19.80
N ASP A 98 4.51 -7.30 20.38
CA ASP A 98 4.32 -5.87 20.68
C ASP A 98 4.03 -5.08 19.39
N GLU A 99 4.73 -5.40 18.30
CA GLU A 99 4.48 -4.77 17.01
C GLU A 99 3.07 -5.04 16.49
N PHE A 100 2.55 -6.27 16.57
CA PHE A 100 1.18 -6.56 16.17
C PHE A 100 0.15 -5.83 17.04
N MET A 101 0.40 -5.76 18.36
CA MET A 101 -0.54 -5.18 19.31
C MET A 101 -0.57 -3.66 19.31
N ALA A 102 0.55 -3.01 19.03
CA ALA A 102 0.71 -1.56 19.24
C ALA A 102 1.10 -0.77 18.00
N ALA A 103 1.51 -1.42 16.90
CA ALA A 103 1.84 -0.71 15.67
C ALA A 103 0.59 -0.24 14.92
N ARG A 104 0.78 0.78 14.13
CA ARG A 104 -0.27 1.36 13.30
C ARG A 104 -0.59 0.51 12.09
N ASN A 105 -1.85 0.45 11.75
CA ASN A 105 -2.39 -0.41 10.71
C ASN A 105 -2.92 0.40 9.54
N ARG A 106 -2.93 -0.19 8.33
CA ARG A 106 -3.69 0.35 7.22
C ARG A 106 -5.18 0.29 7.58
N PRO A 107 -5.96 1.38 7.40
CA PRO A 107 -7.40 1.29 7.61
C PRO A 107 -8.03 0.32 6.61
N ALA A 108 -8.99 -0.47 7.07
CA ALA A 108 -9.89 -1.16 6.17
C ALA A 108 -10.75 -0.14 5.41
N SER A 109 -11.25 -0.53 4.24
CA SER A 109 -12.14 0.31 3.46
C SER A 109 -13.24 -0.51 2.79
N ALA A 110 -14.41 0.09 2.63
CA ALA A 110 -15.50 -0.50 1.87
C ALA A 110 -15.90 0.47 0.76
N HIS A 111 -15.99 -0.04 -0.46
CA HIS A 111 -16.22 0.74 -1.66
C HIS A 111 -17.51 0.32 -2.35
N ARG A 112 -18.23 1.30 -2.90
CA ARG A 112 -19.38 1.09 -3.79
C ARG A 112 -19.17 1.92 -5.04
N ILE A 113 -19.14 1.26 -6.19
CA ILE A 113 -18.98 1.90 -7.49
C ILE A 113 -20.22 1.63 -8.34
N ARG A 114 -20.70 2.66 -9.01
CA ARG A 114 -21.73 2.59 -10.04
C ARG A 114 -21.22 3.26 -11.29
N ILE A 115 -21.35 2.59 -12.41
CA ILE A 115 -20.87 3.05 -13.70
C ILE A 115 -22.02 2.96 -14.69
N ALA A 116 -22.16 3.98 -15.53
CA ALA A 116 -23.02 3.91 -16.71
C ALA A 116 -22.22 4.20 -17.98
N THR A 117 -22.69 3.65 -19.08
CA THR A 117 -22.17 3.89 -20.42
C THR A 117 -23.26 4.45 -21.32
N ASP A 118 -22.86 5.14 -22.37
CA ASP A 118 -23.73 5.45 -23.48
C ASP A 118 -23.95 4.20 -24.39
N ASP A 119 -24.77 4.38 -25.43
CA ASP A 119 -25.10 3.31 -26.38
C ASP A 119 -23.89 2.79 -27.19
N THR A 120 -22.77 3.51 -27.15
CA THR A 120 -21.51 3.10 -27.79
C THR A 120 -20.56 2.37 -26.85
N GLY A 121 -20.95 2.18 -25.57
CA GLY A 121 -20.11 1.58 -24.55
C GLY A 121 -19.11 2.55 -23.90
N LYS A 122 -19.16 3.85 -24.25
CA LYS A 122 -18.30 4.87 -23.65
C LYS A 122 -18.84 5.29 -22.29
N LEU A 123 -17.94 5.51 -21.29
CA LEU A 123 -18.33 5.96 -19.95
C LEU A 123 -19.12 7.27 -20.00
N SER A 124 -20.30 7.30 -19.41
CA SER A 124 -21.13 8.49 -19.21
C SER A 124 -21.11 8.97 -17.77
N ASP A 125 -21.23 8.05 -16.82
CA ASP A 125 -21.36 8.37 -15.40
C ASP A 125 -20.44 7.49 -14.56
N TRP A 126 -19.87 8.10 -13.53
CA TRP A 126 -19.04 7.41 -12.52
C TRP A 126 -19.42 7.92 -11.15
N TRP A 127 -19.92 7.05 -10.31
CA TRP A 127 -20.13 7.31 -8.90
C TRP A 127 -19.35 6.32 -8.06
N HIS A 128 -18.49 6.83 -7.17
CA HIS A 128 -17.68 6.04 -6.26
C HIS A 128 -17.83 6.59 -4.84
N ALA A 129 -18.48 5.83 -3.97
CA ALA A 129 -18.56 6.12 -2.54
C ALA A 129 -17.77 5.09 -1.75
N TYR A 130 -17.01 5.55 -0.75
CA TYR A 130 -16.28 4.65 0.12
C TYR A 130 -16.17 5.19 1.54
N ILE A 131 -15.96 4.26 2.48
CA ILE A 131 -15.69 4.53 3.88
C ILE A 131 -14.33 3.97 4.25
N SER A 132 -13.59 4.69 5.09
CA SER A 132 -12.26 4.29 5.63
C SER A 132 -11.91 5.14 6.83
N GLY A 133 -10.84 4.86 7.53
CA GLY A 133 -10.33 5.68 8.63
C GLY A 133 -9.20 6.62 8.20
N HIS A 134 -8.85 7.57 9.05
CA HIS A 134 -7.74 8.49 8.84
C HIS A 134 -6.39 7.80 8.84
N VAL A 135 -5.47 8.26 8.00
CA VAL A 135 -4.09 7.76 7.87
C VAL A 135 -3.07 8.78 8.35
N ILE A 136 -3.11 9.99 7.77
CA ILE A 136 -2.12 11.05 8.06
C ILE A 136 -2.50 11.80 9.34
N PHE A 137 -3.78 12.07 9.54
CA PHE A 137 -4.28 12.77 10.73
C PHE A 137 -4.64 11.79 11.86
N ALA A 138 -3.71 10.89 12.17
CA ALA A 138 -3.83 10.01 13.33
C ALA A 138 -3.79 10.83 14.64
N ARG A 139 -4.43 10.29 15.69
CA ARG A 139 -4.63 10.99 16.98
C ARG A 139 -3.35 11.51 17.65
N ASP A 140 -2.22 10.90 17.37
CA ASP A 140 -0.92 11.25 17.93
C ASP A 140 -0.15 12.32 17.13
N ARG A 141 -0.56 12.60 15.90
CA ARG A 141 0.12 13.58 15.03
C ARG A 141 -0.36 15.02 15.22
N LEU A 142 -1.54 15.18 15.81
CA LEU A 142 -2.15 16.50 16.04
C LEU A 142 -2.68 16.62 17.47
N PRO A 143 -2.58 17.81 18.07
CA PRO A 143 -3.27 18.09 19.32
C PRO A 143 -4.77 17.78 19.18
N GLY A 144 -5.38 17.18 20.22
CA GLY A 144 -6.76 16.70 20.16
C GLY A 144 -7.79 17.75 19.74
N TRP A 145 -7.55 19.04 20.07
CA TRP A 145 -8.41 20.15 19.66
C TRP A 145 -8.35 20.47 18.16
N LEU A 146 -7.26 20.08 17.47
CA LEU A 146 -7.08 20.31 16.04
C LEU A 146 -7.66 19.18 15.17
N LEU A 147 -7.87 17.98 15.73
CA LEU A 147 -8.39 16.82 15.00
C LEU A 147 -9.72 17.09 14.27
N PRO A 148 -10.74 17.76 14.88
CA PRO A 148 -11.98 18.04 14.17
C PRO A 148 -11.78 18.93 12.93
N VAL A 149 -10.86 19.90 13.02
CA VAL A 149 -10.54 20.81 11.90
C VAL A 149 -9.77 20.06 10.81
N ALA A 150 -8.80 19.24 11.17
CA ALA A 150 -8.06 18.41 10.24
C ALA A 150 -8.97 17.42 9.49
N ARG A 151 -9.94 16.83 10.18
CA ARG A 151 -10.96 15.96 9.59
C ARG A 151 -11.83 16.65 8.55
N LEU A 152 -12.14 17.95 8.74
CA LEU A 152 -12.87 18.75 7.76
C LEU A 152 -12.03 19.10 6.52
N ALA A 153 -10.71 19.22 6.68
CA ALA A 153 -9.79 19.50 5.57
C ALA A 153 -9.55 18.30 4.64
N GLY A 154 -9.93 17.08 5.08
CA GLY A 154 -9.68 15.83 4.37
C GLY A 154 -8.26 15.30 4.59
N ASP A 155 -8.13 13.98 4.55
CA ASP A 155 -6.85 13.28 4.72
C ASP A 155 -6.34 12.80 3.34
N ASP A 156 -5.27 13.41 2.83
CA ASP A 156 -4.68 13.06 1.53
C ASP A 156 -4.31 11.58 1.44
N GLY A 157 -3.90 10.96 2.54
CA GLY A 157 -3.58 9.53 2.59
C GLY A 157 -4.76 8.63 2.30
N VAL A 158 -5.98 9.05 2.69
CA VAL A 158 -7.21 8.28 2.50
C VAL A 158 -7.83 8.48 1.13
N VAL A 159 -7.76 9.71 0.60
CA VAL A 159 -8.35 10.02 -0.73
C VAL A 159 -7.43 9.64 -1.88
N ARG A 160 -6.19 9.28 -1.59
CA ARG A 160 -5.19 8.91 -2.58
C ARG A 160 -5.65 7.70 -3.40
N GLY A 161 -5.63 7.82 -4.73
CA GLY A 161 -6.07 6.79 -5.67
C GLY A 161 -7.59 6.63 -5.82
N ALA A 162 -8.42 7.40 -5.11
CA ALA A 162 -9.88 7.28 -5.19
C ALA A 162 -10.49 7.82 -6.49
N ASN A 163 -9.79 8.74 -7.17
CA ASN A 163 -10.22 9.26 -8.46
C ASN A 163 -9.77 8.33 -9.59
N PRO A 164 -10.68 7.80 -10.42
CA PRO A 164 -10.32 6.93 -11.52
C PRO A 164 -9.53 7.69 -12.61
N ALA A 165 -8.65 6.97 -13.29
CA ALA A 165 -7.94 7.49 -14.47
C ALA A 165 -8.84 7.58 -15.73
N TYR A 166 -10.11 7.23 -15.63
CA TYR A 166 -11.07 7.09 -16.71
C TYR A 166 -11.97 8.32 -16.84
N ALA A 167 -12.30 8.68 -18.11
CA ALA A 167 -13.08 9.86 -18.44
C ALA A 167 -14.57 9.54 -18.42
N ALA A 168 -15.26 9.89 -17.34
CA ALA A 168 -16.71 9.96 -17.31
C ALA A 168 -17.13 11.44 -17.27
N PRO A 169 -18.01 11.93 -18.17
CA PRO A 169 -18.51 13.32 -18.15
C PRO A 169 -19.11 13.71 -16.80
N HIS A 170 -19.83 12.78 -16.18
CA HIS A 170 -20.41 12.95 -14.85
C HIS A 170 -19.67 12.08 -13.86
N GLN A 171 -18.81 12.70 -13.03
CA GLN A 171 -17.99 12.00 -12.06
C GLN A 171 -18.26 12.52 -10.64
N ARG A 172 -18.52 11.60 -9.72
CA ARG A 172 -18.68 11.90 -8.28
C ARG A 172 -17.92 10.87 -7.46
N VAL A 173 -17.03 11.36 -6.59
CA VAL A 173 -16.31 10.54 -5.61
C VAL A 173 -16.65 11.06 -4.22
N GLU A 174 -17.07 10.19 -3.32
CA GLU A 174 -17.50 10.50 -1.96
C GLU A 174 -16.72 9.66 -0.96
N TYR A 175 -16.23 10.29 0.07
CA TYR A 175 -15.56 9.67 1.20
C TYR A 175 -16.29 9.97 2.50
N LYS A 176 -16.37 8.98 3.37
CA LYS A 176 -16.84 9.16 4.75
C LYS A 176 -15.85 8.51 5.70
N ASP A 177 -15.40 9.30 6.67
CA ASP A 177 -14.57 8.82 7.77
C ASP A 177 -15.35 7.91 8.72
N VAL A 178 -14.68 6.87 9.22
CA VAL A 178 -15.16 5.95 10.25
C VAL A 178 -14.07 5.67 11.26
N ASP A 179 -14.44 5.55 12.52
CA ASP A 179 -13.53 5.16 13.59
C ASP A 179 -13.26 3.65 13.53
N PHE A 180 -12.04 3.26 13.89
CA PHE A 180 -11.60 1.87 13.96
C PHE A 180 -11.17 1.52 15.39
N PRO A 181 -11.33 0.26 15.81
CA PRO A 181 -10.91 -0.20 17.14
C PRO A 181 -9.39 -0.37 17.29
N VAL A 182 -8.63 -0.11 16.23
CA VAL A 182 -7.16 -0.21 16.18
C VAL A 182 -6.55 1.10 15.72
N ASP A 183 -5.31 1.37 16.14
CA ASP A 183 -4.59 2.54 15.68
C ASP A 183 -4.25 2.45 14.20
N LEU A 184 -4.49 3.55 13.49
CA LEU A 184 -4.29 3.67 12.05
C LEU A 184 -3.08 4.52 11.74
N GLY A 185 -2.45 4.25 10.60
CA GLY A 185 -1.31 5.03 10.15
C GLY A 185 -0.88 4.72 8.71
N VAL A 186 0.23 5.33 8.34
CA VAL A 186 0.78 5.19 7.00
C VAL A 186 1.40 3.81 6.79
N TRP A 187 1.08 3.22 5.66
CA TRP A 187 1.65 1.98 5.18
C TRP A 187 1.74 2.01 3.66
N ARG A 188 2.75 1.37 3.08
CA ARG A 188 3.09 1.38 1.65
C ARG A 188 1.87 1.52 0.72
N SER A 189 1.81 2.54 -0.12
CA SER A 189 0.71 2.94 -1.02
C SER A 189 -0.54 3.55 -0.34
N LEU A 190 -0.55 3.71 0.98
CA LEU A 190 -1.68 4.31 1.70
C LEU A 190 -3.02 3.67 1.28
N ASN A 191 -4.06 4.48 1.07
CA ASN A 191 -5.36 3.98 0.62
C ASN A 191 -5.49 3.81 -0.91
N ALA A 192 -4.42 4.11 -1.67
CA ALA A 192 -4.47 3.97 -3.13
C ALA A 192 -4.61 2.51 -3.59
N ALA A 193 -3.99 1.56 -2.88
CA ALA A 193 -4.11 0.15 -3.25
C ALA A 193 -5.55 -0.40 -3.09
N PRO A 194 -6.25 -0.22 -1.95
CA PRO A 194 -7.67 -0.61 -1.84
C PRO A 194 -8.58 0.14 -2.82
N SER A 195 -8.36 1.45 -3.03
CA SER A 195 -9.16 2.23 -3.99
C SER A 195 -9.01 1.71 -5.41
N LEU A 196 -7.78 1.41 -5.83
CA LEU A 196 -7.54 0.85 -7.16
C LEU A 196 -8.06 -0.60 -7.29
N PHE A 197 -8.04 -1.40 -6.22
CA PHE A 197 -8.70 -2.69 -6.24
C PHE A 197 -10.16 -2.57 -6.64
N ALA A 198 -10.90 -1.64 -6.05
CA ALA A 198 -12.30 -1.42 -6.38
C ALA A 198 -12.48 -0.86 -7.81
N ILE A 199 -11.70 0.17 -8.18
CA ILE A 199 -11.80 0.85 -9.48
C ILE A 199 -11.45 -0.10 -10.64
N GLU A 200 -10.32 -0.78 -10.56
CA GLU A 200 -9.81 -1.63 -11.62
C GLU A 200 -10.62 -2.93 -11.77
N SER A 201 -11.17 -3.44 -10.67
CA SER A 201 -12.10 -4.57 -10.71
C SER A 201 -13.42 -4.18 -11.38
N ALA A 202 -13.95 -2.98 -11.09
CA ALA A 202 -15.17 -2.49 -11.71
C ALA A 202 -15.00 -2.23 -13.22
N MET A 203 -13.86 -1.65 -13.63
CA MET A 203 -13.56 -1.41 -15.04
C MET A 203 -13.34 -2.70 -15.83
N ASP A 204 -12.70 -3.69 -15.22
CA ASP A 204 -12.50 -5.01 -15.83
C ASP A 204 -13.84 -5.74 -16.02
N GLU A 205 -14.71 -5.70 -15.01
CA GLU A 205 -16.03 -6.31 -15.07
C GLU A 205 -16.92 -5.63 -16.12
N LEU A 206 -16.87 -4.29 -16.22
CA LEU A 206 -17.60 -3.55 -17.24
C LEU A 206 -17.15 -3.93 -18.66
N ALA A 207 -15.84 -4.00 -18.91
CA ALA A 207 -15.31 -4.44 -20.20
C ALA A 207 -15.82 -5.83 -20.59
N LEU A 208 -15.85 -6.77 -19.62
CA LEU A 208 -16.38 -8.12 -19.81
C LEU A 208 -17.87 -8.14 -20.17
N GLN A 209 -18.67 -7.32 -19.48
CA GLN A 209 -20.11 -7.22 -19.74
C GLN A 209 -20.40 -6.65 -21.13
N LEU A 210 -19.54 -5.77 -21.63
CA LEU A 210 -19.63 -5.21 -22.97
C LEU A 210 -19.04 -6.13 -24.06
N GLY A 211 -18.39 -7.22 -23.69
CA GLY A 211 -17.72 -8.13 -24.62
C GLY A 211 -16.40 -7.57 -25.17
N GLU A 212 -15.84 -6.54 -24.54
CA GLU A 212 -14.61 -5.87 -24.95
C GLU A 212 -13.35 -6.48 -24.31
N ASP A 213 -12.20 -6.33 -24.95
CA ASP A 213 -10.91 -6.62 -24.30
C ASP A 213 -10.64 -5.59 -23.21
N PRO A 214 -10.40 -6.00 -21.95
CA PRO A 214 -10.26 -5.04 -20.85
C PRO A 214 -9.08 -4.08 -20.99
N VAL A 215 -7.99 -4.48 -21.65
CA VAL A 215 -6.84 -3.59 -21.84
C VAL A 215 -7.20 -2.50 -22.86
N GLU A 216 -7.76 -2.92 -24.00
CA GLU A 216 -8.17 -1.98 -25.04
C GLU A 216 -9.32 -1.07 -24.56
N TYR A 217 -10.27 -1.63 -23.82
CA TYR A 217 -11.35 -0.84 -23.22
C TYR A 217 -10.83 0.21 -22.24
N LYS A 218 -9.94 -0.19 -21.29
CA LYS A 218 -9.32 0.75 -20.35
C LYS A 218 -8.58 1.87 -21.08
N ILE A 219 -7.79 1.54 -22.12
CA ILE A 219 -7.08 2.52 -22.92
C ILE A 219 -8.05 3.51 -23.59
N SER A 220 -9.16 3.01 -24.16
CA SER A 220 -10.16 3.85 -24.85
C SER A 220 -10.91 4.81 -23.90
N GLN A 221 -11.02 4.44 -22.61
CA GLN A 221 -11.72 5.21 -21.58
C GLN A 221 -10.81 6.14 -20.76
N MET A 222 -9.49 6.16 -20.97
CA MET A 222 -8.56 7.02 -20.21
C MET A 222 -8.89 8.51 -20.36
N LYS A 223 -8.75 9.28 -19.27
CA LYS A 223 -8.94 10.74 -19.26
C LYS A 223 -7.92 11.44 -20.15
N GLY A 224 -8.39 12.20 -21.13
CA GLY A 224 -7.54 13.03 -21.98
C GLY A 224 -6.34 12.25 -22.52
N GLU A 225 -5.20 12.93 -22.62
CA GLU A 225 -3.95 12.26 -22.99
C GLU A 225 -3.20 11.84 -21.72
N LEU A 226 -3.28 10.55 -21.38
CA LEU A 226 -2.46 9.91 -20.34
C LEU A 226 -1.41 9.00 -21.00
N PRO A 227 -0.50 9.54 -21.83
CA PRO A 227 0.41 8.71 -22.64
C PRO A 227 1.34 7.86 -21.77
N ARG A 228 1.72 8.33 -20.59
CA ARG A 228 2.58 7.61 -19.66
C ARG A 228 1.88 6.39 -19.05
N LEU A 229 0.61 6.53 -18.64
CA LEU A 229 -0.19 5.40 -18.13
C LEU A 229 -0.47 4.38 -19.25
N LYS A 230 -0.85 4.88 -20.43
CA LYS A 230 -1.06 4.06 -21.62
C LYS A 230 0.20 3.26 -21.97
N ALA A 231 1.37 3.91 -22.00
CA ALA A 231 2.65 3.24 -22.26
C ALA A 231 2.96 2.14 -21.24
N CYS A 232 2.65 2.35 -19.95
CA CYS A 232 2.79 1.30 -18.92
C CYS A 232 1.89 0.10 -19.25
N LEU A 233 0.61 0.34 -19.55
CA LEU A 233 -0.36 -0.73 -19.81
C LEU A 233 -0.04 -1.49 -21.11
N GLU A 234 0.32 -0.80 -22.19
CA GLU A 234 0.77 -1.40 -23.44
C GLU A 234 2.05 -2.24 -23.24
N ARG A 235 3.00 -1.72 -22.46
CA ARG A 235 4.24 -2.44 -22.14
C ARG A 235 3.98 -3.74 -21.41
N VAL A 236 3.14 -3.73 -20.38
CA VAL A 236 2.77 -4.93 -19.63
C VAL A 236 2.01 -5.93 -20.50
N ARG A 237 1.07 -5.46 -21.34
CA ARG A 237 0.37 -6.32 -22.31
C ARG A 237 1.35 -7.03 -23.25
N ASP A 238 2.34 -6.30 -23.78
CA ASP A 238 3.33 -6.87 -24.70
C ASP A 238 4.30 -7.83 -23.99
N MET A 239 4.63 -7.59 -22.72
CA MET A 239 5.40 -8.52 -21.90
C MET A 239 4.61 -9.80 -21.64
N ALA A 240 3.36 -9.69 -21.23
CA ALA A 240 2.47 -10.80 -20.97
C ALA A 240 2.22 -11.70 -22.20
N LYS A 241 2.13 -11.11 -23.41
CA LYS A 241 1.99 -11.87 -24.67
C LYS A 241 3.17 -12.81 -24.96
N ARG A 242 4.38 -12.51 -24.45
CA ARG A 242 5.57 -13.36 -24.65
C ARG A 242 5.49 -14.66 -23.87
N ARG A 243 4.62 -14.73 -22.88
CA ARG A 243 4.36 -15.94 -22.08
C ARG A 243 2.92 -16.40 -22.33
N PRO A 244 2.69 -17.35 -23.23
CA PRO A 244 1.36 -17.89 -23.47
C PRO A 244 0.78 -18.50 -22.20
N LEU A 245 -0.47 -18.17 -21.89
CA LEU A 245 -1.19 -18.76 -20.79
C LEU A 245 -1.62 -20.19 -21.20
N PRO A 246 -1.54 -21.21 -20.30
CA PRO A 246 -2.10 -22.52 -20.56
C PRO A 246 -3.59 -22.43 -20.95
N GLN A 247 -4.00 -23.25 -21.91
CA GLN A 247 -5.40 -23.29 -22.39
C GLN A 247 -6.31 -24.21 -21.55
N SER A 248 -5.77 -24.76 -20.45
CA SER A 248 -6.53 -25.58 -19.52
C SER A 248 -7.39 -24.75 -18.59
N GLU A 249 -8.43 -25.38 -18.03
CA GLU A 249 -9.32 -24.78 -17.03
C GLU A 249 -8.53 -24.31 -15.80
N GLY A 250 -9.02 -23.30 -15.12
CA GLY A 250 -8.43 -22.73 -13.92
C GLY A 250 -7.32 -21.70 -14.16
N TYR A 251 -6.89 -21.47 -15.40
CA TYR A 251 -5.92 -20.42 -15.71
C TYR A 251 -6.59 -19.12 -16.11
N GLY A 252 -6.06 -18.01 -15.59
CA GLY A 252 -6.55 -16.66 -15.92
C GLY A 252 -5.43 -15.63 -15.92
N ARG A 253 -5.56 -14.63 -16.79
CA ARG A 253 -4.69 -13.46 -16.84
C ARG A 253 -5.52 -12.20 -16.62
N GLY A 254 -5.08 -11.36 -15.68
CA GLY A 254 -5.69 -10.08 -15.36
C GLY A 254 -4.72 -8.93 -15.53
N PHE A 255 -5.27 -7.74 -15.80
CA PHE A 255 -4.52 -6.50 -15.95
C PHE A 255 -5.12 -5.40 -15.08
N ALA A 256 -4.24 -4.56 -14.53
CA ALA A 256 -4.64 -3.34 -13.84
C ALA A 256 -3.60 -2.24 -14.07
N CYS A 257 -4.03 -0.99 -13.96
CA CYS A 257 -3.14 0.16 -14.07
C CYS A 257 -3.58 1.29 -13.14
N GLY A 258 -2.69 2.22 -12.86
CA GLY A 258 -3.04 3.33 -11.98
C GLY A 258 -2.02 4.46 -11.97
N ILE A 259 -2.46 5.54 -11.32
CA ILE A 259 -1.67 6.75 -11.11
C ILE A 259 -1.47 6.95 -9.62
N TYR A 260 -0.23 7.15 -9.19
CA TYR A 260 0.10 7.47 -7.81
C TYR A 260 0.62 8.90 -7.72
N GLU A 261 0.07 9.68 -6.79
CA GLU A 261 0.39 11.11 -6.58
C GLU A 261 0.34 11.99 -7.84
N GLY A 262 -0.46 11.62 -8.85
CA GLY A 262 -0.60 12.39 -10.10
C GLY A 262 0.63 12.40 -11.01
N ARG A 263 1.74 11.76 -10.63
CA ARG A 263 3.03 11.84 -11.33
C ARG A 263 3.75 10.51 -11.57
N CYS A 264 3.31 9.44 -10.92
CA CYS A 264 3.84 8.10 -11.08
C CYS A 264 2.77 7.22 -11.72
N PHE A 265 3.17 6.42 -12.70
CA PHE A 265 2.27 5.58 -13.49
C PHE A 265 2.73 4.13 -13.42
N VAL A 266 1.78 3.23 -13.36
CA VAL A 266 2.07 1.79 -13.26
C VAL A 266 1.01 0.97 -13.96
N ALA A 267 1.42 -0.15 -14.51
CA ALA A 267 0.54 -1.24 -14.91
C ALA A 267 1.13 -2.57 -14.48
N VAL A 268 0.24 -3.51 -14.21
CA VAL A 268 0.58 -4.88 -13.78
C VAL A 268 -0.30 -5.87 -14.51
N SER A 269 0.27 -7.00 -14.92
CA SER A 269 -0.48 -8.22 -15.24
C SER A 269 -0.14 -9.32 -14.25
N ALA A 270 -1.11 -10.18 -13.98
CA ALA A 270 -0.95 -11.38 -13.19
C ALA A 270 -1.49 -12.60 -13.94
N ASP A 271 -0.74 -13.70 -13.90
CA ASP A 271 -1.16 -15.02 -14.34
C ASP A 271 -1.46 -15.86 -13.12
N VAL A 272 -2.67 -16.39 -13.03
CA VAL A 272 -3.16 -17.13 -11.88
C VAL A 272 -3.62 -18.51 -12.32
N HIS A 273 -3.35 -19.50 -11.49
CA HIS A 273 -3.93 -20.84 -11.57
C HIS A 273 -4.80 -21.10 -10.33
N VAL A 274 -6.06 -21.46 -10.55
CA VAL A 274 -7.02 -21.86 -9.53
C VAL A 274 -7.25 -23.38 -9.66
N ASP A 275 -6.68 -24.11 -8.72
CA ASP A 275 -6.82 -25.57 -8.61
C ASP A 275 -8.03 -25.87 -7.70
N ARG A 276 -9.15 -26.28 -8.31
CA ARG A 276 -10.39 -26.56 -7.58
C ARG A 276 -10.32 -27.84 -6.73
N GLU A 277 -9.49 -28.82 -7.12
CA GLU A 277 -9.33 -30.07 -6.36
C GLU A 277 -8.54 -29.84 -5.07
N LYS A 278 -7.56 -28.92 -5.10
CA LYS A 278 -6.74 -28.58 -3.95
C LYS A 278 -7.23 -27.35 -3.19
N GLU A 279 -8.30 -26.71 -3.65
CA GLU A 279 -8.82 -25.44 -3.12
C GLU A 279 -7.69 -24.38 -3.02
N GLN A 280 -6.86 -24.29 -4.05
CA GLN A 280 -5.66 -23.46 -4.05
C GLN A 280 -5.68 -22.40 -5.15
N ILE A 281 -5.32 -21.18 -4.80
CA ILE A 281 -5.07 -20.07 -5.73
C ILE A 281 -3.56 -19.82 -5.75
N THR A 282 -2.94 -19.91 -6.93
CA THR A 282 -1.51 -19.67 -7.12
C THR A 282 -1.29 -18.56 -8.13
N VAL A 283 -0.52 -17.54 -7.75
CA VAL A 283 -0.02 -16.53 -8.70
C VAL A 283 1.30 -17.05 -9.28
N GLU A 284 1.30 -17.41 -10.55
CA GLU A 284 2.47 -18.04 -11.19
C GLU A 284 3.46 -17.01 -11.72
N HIS A 285 2.92 -15.94 -12.30
CA HIS A 285 3.75 -14.93 -12.97
C HIS A 285 3.11 -13.54 -12.88
N MET A 286 3.96 -12.51 -12.78
CA MET A 286 3.52 -11.12 -12.85
C MET A 286 4.45 -10.32 -13.74
N CYS A 287 3.87 -9.44 -14.57
CA CYS A 287 4.63 -8.40 -15.26
C CYS A 287 4.30 -7.04 -14.63
N CYS A 288 5.29 -6.19 -14.44
CA CYS A 288 5.11 -4.85 -13.93
C CYS A 288 5.87 -3.83 -14.80
N ALA A 289 5.18 -2.79 -15.26
CA ALA A 289 5.81 -1.64 -15.92
C ALA A 289 5.52 -0.37 -15.12
N GLN A 290 6.54 0.44 -14.87
CA GLN A 290 6.45 1.64 -14.05
C GLN A 290 7.18 2.82 -14.69
N ASP A 291 6.54 4.00 -14.65
CA ASP A 291 7.08 5.28 -15.06
C ASP A 291 7.01 6.27 -13.89
N VAL A 292 8.16 6.68 -13.39
CA VAL A 292 8.32 7.63 -12.27
C VAL A 292 9.12 8.87 -12.68
N GLY A 293 9.17 9.17 -13.99
CA GLY A 293 10.06 10.17 -14.57
C GLY A 293 11.44 9.58 -14.82
N MET A 294 12.49 10.38 -14.59
CA MET A 294 13.88 9.94 -14.78
C MET A 294 14.23 8.77 -13.84
N ALA A 295 14.71 7.69 -14.41
CA ALA A 295 15.15 6.51 -13.68
C ALA A 295 16.57 6.71 -13.14
N VAL A 296 16.71 7.26 -11.94
CA VAL A 296 18.02 7.53 -11.31
C VAL A 296 18.82 6.24 -11.09
N ASN A 297 18.17 5.16 -10.70
CA ASN A 297 18.77 3.84 -10.53
C ASN A 297 17.79 2.75 -10.99
N PRO A 298 17.86 2.31 -12.26
CA PRO A 298 16.94 1.32 -12.82
C PRO A 298 16.94 -0.03 -12.10
N ASP A 299 18.07 -0.50 -11.62
CA ASP A 299 18.17 -1.78 -10.89
C ASP A 299 17.41 -1.72 -9.56
N GLN A 300 17.53 -0.61 -8.83
CA GLN A 300 16.77 -0.41 -7.59
C GLN A 300 15.28 -0.22 -7.85
N LEU A 301 14.91 0.44 -8.97
CA LEU A 301 13.52 0.53 -9.40
C LEU A 301 12.92 -0.86 -9.66
N SER A 302 13.64 -1.72 -10.39
CA SER A 302 13.24 -3.12 -10.64
C SER A 302 13.07 -3.90 -9.33
N ALA A 303 14.02 -3.77 -8.40
CA ALA A 303 13.95 -4.40 -7.09
C ALA A 303 12.73 -3.91 -6.26
N GLN A 304 12.36 -2.62 -6.37
CA GLN A 304 11.14 -2.10 -5.74
C GLN A 304 9.88 -2.66 -6.38
N MET A 305 9.84 -2.80 -7.71
CA MET A 305 8.71 -3.42 -8.42
C MET A 305 8.55 -4.89 -8.01
N GLU A 306 9.62 -5.69 -7.99
CA GLU A 306 9.60 -7.08 -7.51
C GLU A 306 9.07 -7.19 -6.08
N SER A 307 9.56 -6.33 -5.19
CA SER A 307 9.08 -6.27 -3.80
C SER A 307 7.58 -5.94 -3.73
N ASN A 308 7.10 -4.99 -4.55
CA ASN A 308 5.67 -4.67 -4.61
C ASN A 308 4.83 -5.85 -5.12
N MET A 309 5.34 -6.65 -6.06
CA MET A 309 4.61 -7.84 -6.53
C MET A 309 4.48 -8.90 -5.42
N ALA A 310 5.54 -9.12 -4.63
CA ALA A 310 5.44 -9.96 -3.43
C ALA A 310 4.35 -9.49 -2.46
N TRP A 311 4.35 -8.19 -2.15
CA TRP A 311 3.33 -7.59 -1.28
C TRP A 311 1.93 -7.64 -1.89
N SER A 312 1.82 -7.57 -3.21
CA SER A 312 0.55 -7.71 -3.92
C SER A 312 -0.07 -9.08 -3.74
N VAL A 313 0.74 -10.14 -3.78
CA VAL A 313 0.27 -11.51 -3.50
C VAL A 313 -0.17 -11.64 -2.05
N GLY A 314 0.63 -11.15 -1.09
CA GLY A 314 0.27 -11.12 0.33
C GLY A 314 -1.06 -10.41 0.56
N MET A 315 -1.19 -9.17 0.06
CA MET A 315 -2.40 -8.36 0.22
C MET A 315 -3.63 -8.99 -0.48
N ALA A 316 -3.42 -9.63 -1.64
CA ALA A 316 -4.52 -10.21 -2.40
C ALA A 316 -5.03 -11.53 -1.82
N LEU A 317 -4.17 -12.38 -1.24
CA LEU A 317 -4.49 -13.76 -0.93
C LEU A 317 -4.27 -14.20 0.52
N LEU A 318 -3.46 -13.46 1.32
CA LEU A 318 -2.96 -14.00 2.59
C LEU A 318 -3.16 -13.07 3.79
N GLU A 319 -2.77 -11.79 3.66
CA GLU A 319 -2.57 -10.90 4.79
C GLU A 319 -3.87 -10.31 5.29
N GLN A 320 -4.26 -10.68 6.50
CA GLN A 320 -5.43 -10.11 7.19
C GLN A 320 -5.13 -9.96 8.67
N LEU A 321 -5.28 -8.75 9.19
CA LEU A 321 -5.24 -8.52 10.62
C LEU A 321 -6.56 -8.97 11.23
N GLU A 322 -6.51 -9.92 12.15
CA GLU A 322 -7.67 -10.36 12.90
C GLU A 322 -7.83 -9.48 14.15
N VAL A 323 -8.95 -8.75 14.19
CA VAL A 323 -9.33 -7.88 15.31
C VAL A 323 -10.47 -8.55 16.08
N GLY A 324 -10.27 -8.77 17.37
CA GLY A 324 -11.30 -9.23 18.29
C GLY A 324 -12.11 -8.07 18.87
N ASP A 325 -12.98 -8.37 19.84
CA ASP A 325 -13.83 -7.36 20.48
C ASP A 325 -12.99 -6.35 21.29
N ASP A 326 -11.95 -6.82 21.97
CA ASP A 326 -11.11 -6.01 22.87
C ASP A 326 -9.62 -6.03 22.52
N ASP A 327 -9.17 -6.85 21.55
CA ASP A 327 -7.76 -7.02 21.25
C ASP A 327 -7.51 -7.39 19.77
N ILE A 328 -6.24 -7.34 19.37
CA ILE A 328 -5.75 -7.87 18.09
C ILE A 328 -5.39 -9.34 18.29
N LYS A 329 -6.02 -10.23 17.53
CA LYS A 329 -5.78 -11.68 17.60
C LYS A 329 -4.48 -12.08 16.89
N SER A 330 -4.16 -11.40 15.80
CA SER A 330 -2.89 -11.62 15.09
C SER A 330 -1.72 -11.21 15.99
N SER A 331 -0.76 -12.09 16.16
CA SER A 331 0.37 -11.85 17.10
C SER A 331 1.74 -12.25 16.55
N ASN A 332 1.77 -13.09 15.51
CA ASN A 332 2.99 -13.53 14.85
C ASN A 332 2.66 -14.13 13.46
N PHE A 333 3.66 -14.57 12.71
CA PHE A 333 3.54 -15.10 11.35
C PHE A 333 2.91 -16.50 11.26
N ASP A 334 2.58 -17.15 12.37
CA ASP A 334 1.77 -18.36 12.43
C ASP A 334 0.27 -18.06 12.27
N ASN A 335 -0.19 -16.88 12.72
CA ASN A 335 -1.57 -16.43 12.58
C ASN A 335 -1.72 -15.11 11.80
N TYR A 336 -0.66 -14.67 11.13
CA TYR A 336 -0.66 -13.62 10.11
C TYR A 336 0.28 -14.07 8.99
N PRO A 337 -0.23 -14.88 8.05
CA PRO A 337 0.59 -15.45 6.99
C PRO A 337 1.09 -14.36 6.03
N ILE A 338 2.33 -14.49 5.62
CA ILE A 338 2.98 -13.66 4.60
C ILE A 338 3.49 -14.55 3.47
N VAL A 339 3.69 -13.97 2.29
CA VAL A 339 4.24 -14.69 1.13
C VAL A 339 5.60 -15.27 1.45
N ARG A 340 5.76 -16.57 1.26
CA ARG A 340 7.02 -17.31 1.41
C ARG A 340 7.71 -17.49 0.07
N MET A 341 9.00 -17.87 0.08
CA MET A 341 9.79 -18.06 -1.14
C MET A 341 9.17 -19.04 -2.15
N ALA A 342 8.50 -20.08 -1.66
CA ALA A 342 7.83 -21.07 -2.51
C ALA A 342 6.54 -20.54 -3.18
N GLU A 343 5.96 -19.48 -2.63
CA GLU A 343 4.71 -18.88 -3.09
C GLU A 343 4.94 -17.65 -3.97
N MET A 344 6.22 -17.23 -4.11
CA MET A 344 6.57 -16.09 -4.94
C MET A 344 6.37 -16.39 -6.42
N PRO A 345 5.60 -15.55 -7.14
CA PRO A 345 5.54 -15.64 -8.60
C PRO A 345 6.88 -15.31 -9.23
N SER A 346 7.09 -15.77 -10.44
CA SER A 346 8.12 -15.18 -11.29
C SER A 346 7.69 -13.75 -11.68
N VAL A 347 8.64 -12.81 -11.70
CA VAL A 347 8.33 -11.40 -11.94
C VAL A 347 9.20 -10.84 -13.05
N ASP A 348 8.57 -10.30 -14.09
CA ASP A 348 9.23 -9.49 -15.11
C ASP A 348 8.95 -8.01 -14.87
N THR A 349 9.98 -7.16 -14.91
CA THR A 349 9.86 -5.72 -14.69
C THR A 349 10.28 -4.92 -15.92
N ALA A 350 9.66 -3.77 -16.11
CA ALA A 350 10.03 -2.80 -17.14
C ALA A 350 10.01 -1.38 -16.57
N VAL A 351 11.16 -0.74 -16.52
CA VAL A 351 11.27 0.69 -16.20
C VAL A 351 11.05 1.48 -17.47
N ILE A 352 10.08 2.42 -17.45
CA ILE A 352 9.87 3.39 -18.52
C ILE A 352 10.58 4.67 -18.12
N ASP A 353 11.79 4.85 -18.64
CA ASP A 353 12.62 6.01 -18.32
C ASP A 353 12.19 7.25 -19.09
N GLN A 354 12.04 8.37 -18.37
CA GLN A 354 11.67 9.68 -18.91
C GLN A 354 12.73 10.72 -18.49
N PRO A 355 13.90 10.77 -19.12
CA PRO A 355 15.03 11.61 -18.68
C PRO A 355 14.72 13.11 -18.58
N ALA A 356 13.73 13.60 -19.33
CA ALA A 356 13.30 15.00 -19.31
C ALA A 356 12.30 15.33 -18.18
N ILE A 357 11.82 14.33 -17.44
CA ILE A 357 10.84 14.51 -16.37
C ILE A 357 11.55 14.30 -15.03
N PRO A 358 11.42 15.23 -14.07
CA PRO A 358 12.00 15.05 -12.74
C PRO A 358 11.61 13.70 -12.10
N PRO A 359 12.53 13.03 -11.38
CA PRO A 359 12.24 11.76 -10.73
C PRO A 359 11.19 11.92 -9.63
N ALA A 360 10.36 10.91 -9.45
CA ALA A 360 9.39 10.81 -8.37
C ALA A 360 9.65 9.58 -7.50
N GLY A 361 8.92 9.46 -6.39
CA GLY A 361 9.00 8.31 -5.49
C GLY A 361 8.56 7.02 -6.19
N ALA A 362 9.37 5.96 -6.07
CA ALA A 362 9.18 4.70 -6.79
C ALA A 362 8.90 3.50 -5.88
N GLY A 363 9.06 3.66 -4.57
CA GLY A 363 9.08 2.54 -3.62
C GLY A 363 7.75 1.82 -3.45
N GLU A 364 6.64 2.49 -3.67
CA GLU A 364 5.28 2.02 -3.32
C GLU A 364 4.29 2.00 -4.48
N VAL A 365 4.66 2.58 -5.62
CA VAL A 365 3.78 2.80 -6.77
C VAL A 365 3.21 1.50 -7.33
N ALA A 366 4.04 0.48 -7.51
CA ALA A 366 3.63 -0.75 -8.17
C ALA A 366 2.62 -1.58 -7.36
N LEU A 367 2.56 -1.37 -6.03
CA LEU A 367 1.60 -2.08 -5.16
C LEU A 367 0.13 -1.74 -5.49
N ILE A 368 -0.15 -0.54 -6.01
CA ILE A 368 -1.54 -0.13 -6.26
C ILE A 368 -2.23 -0.96 -7.34
N ALA A 369 -1.48 -1.48 -8.33
CA ALA A 369 -2.02 -2.22 -9.46
C ALA A 369 -1.91 -3.75 -9.31
N GLY A 370 -1.12 -4.24 -8.36
CA GLY A 370 -0.89 -5.69 -8.19
C GLY A 370 -2.13 -6.44 -7.70
N PRO A 371 -2.75 -6.09 -6.55
CA PRO A 371 -3.93 -6.79 -6.06
C PRO A 371 -5.10 -6.81 -7.04
N PRO A 372 -5.47 -5.68 -7.72
CA PRO A 372 -6.52 -5.74 -8.73
C PRO A 372 -6.15 -6.59 -9.97
N ALA A 373 -4.89 -6.63 -10.39
CA ALA A 373 -4.47 -7.53 -11.47
C ALA A 373 -4.67 -9.02 -11.11
N ILE A 374 -4.34 -9.39 -9.87
CA ILE A 374 -4.58 -10.75 -9.34
C ILE A 374 -6.08 -11.06 -9.30
N ALA A 375 -6.91 -10.16 -8.76
CA ALA A 375 -8.35 -10.35 -8.70
C ALA A 375 -9.00 -10.46 -10.10
N ASN A 376 -8.53 -9.68 -11.06
CA ASN A 376 -8.97 -9.75 -12.44
C ASN A 376 -8.54 -11.07 -13.12
N ALA A 377 -7.36 -11.60 -12.78
CA ALA A 377 -6.91 -12.91 -13.24
C ALA A 377 -7.78 -14.05 -12.67
N ILE A 378 -8.11 -14.01 -11.38
CA ILE A 378 -9.02 -14.95 -10.73
C ILE A 378 -10.40 -14.92 -11.41
N ARG A 379 -10.92 -13.73 -11.68
CA ARG A 379 -12.19 -13.56 -12.42
C ARG A 379 -12.18 -14.26 -13.79
N ARG A 380 -11.04 -14.22 -14.48
CA ARG A 380 -10.86 -14.93 -15.77
C ARG A 380 -10.75 -16.44 -15.61
N ALA A 381 -10.09 -16.89 -14.54
CA ALA A 381 -9.88 -18.30 -14.26
C ALA A 381 -11.18 -19.02 -13.81
N THR A 382 -12.06 -18.32 -13.07
CA THR A 382 -13.20 -18.94 -12.37
C THR A 382 -14.57 -18.52 -12.88
N GLY A 383 -14.65 -17.37 -13.53
CA GLY A 383 -15.93 -16.75 -13.86
C GLY A 383 -16.56 -15.97 -12.69
N VAL A 384 -15.98 -15.98 -11.48
CA VAL A 384 -16.50 -15.33 -10.27
C VAL A 384 -15.71 -14.08 -9.93
N ARG A 385 -16.38 -12.99 -9.59
CA ARG A 385 -15.76 -11.73 -9.14
C ARG A 385 -15.63 -11.72 -7.63
N ALA A 386 -14.40 -11.84 -7.12
CA ALA A 386 -14.12 -11.59 -5.72
C ALA A 386 -14.28 -10.10 -5.38
N LEU A 387 -14.95 -9.80 -4.28
CA LEU A 387 -15.31 -8.43 -3.85
C LEU A 387 -14.62 -7.99 -2.56
N LYS A 388 -13.72 -8.83 -2.02
CA LYS A 388 -12.96 -8.51 -0.80
C LYS A 388 -11.50 -8.96 -0.91
N LEU A 389 -10.66 -8.41 -0.09
CA LEU A 389 -9.28 -8.84 0.13
C LEU A 389 -9.09 -9.21 1.61
N PRO A 390 -8.27 -10.23 1.92
CA PRO A 390 -7.72 -11.21 0.97
C PRO A 390 -8.80 -12.08 0.35
N ILE A 391 -8.54 -12.58 -0.87
CA ILE A 391 -9.43 -13.49 -1.59
C ILE A 391 -9.16 -14.91 -1.10
N SER A 392 -10.15 -15.54 -0.51
CA SER A 392 -10.11 -16.96 -0.17
C SER A 392 -10.77 -17.82 -1.26
N PHE A 393 -10.52 -19.13 -1.21
CA PHE A 393 -11.16 -20.06 -2.16
C PHE A 393 -12.70 -20.00 -2.06
N ALA A 394 -13.25 -19.85 -0.86
CA ALA A 394 -14.69 -19.71 -0.64
C ALA A 394 -15.32 -18.43 -1.27
N ASP A 395 -14.52 -17.43 -1.64
CA ASP A 395 -15.02 -16.23 -2.30
C ASP A 395 -15.20 -16.39 -3.81
N ILE A 396 -14.79 -17.54 -4.36
CA ILE A 396 -14.75 -17.83 -5.80
C ILE A 396 -15.45 -19.13 -6.19
N GLU A 397 -16.10 -19.80 -5.22
CA GLU A 397 -17.04 -20.90 -5.44
C GLU A 397 -18.42 -20.36 -5.92
#